data_669cf0162aca0f1545c953123365528d
#
_entry.id   669cf0162aca0f1545c953123365528d
#
_cell.length_a   1.000
_cell.length_b   1.000
_cell.length_c   1.000
_cell.angle_alpha   90.00
_cell.angle_beta   90.00
_cell.angle_gamma   90.00
#
_symmetry.space_group_name_H-M   'P 1'
#
loop_
_entity.id
_entity.type
_entity.pdbx_description
1 polymer ?
#
loop_
_entity_poly.entity_id
_entity_poly.type
_entity_poly.pdbx_seq_one_letter_code
_entity_poly.pdbx_strand_id
1 'polypeptide(L)'
;EMCIRDSTPGTAAVLPRIADKVNGRCYIMVDGTVARGTDVEKYLALGAQCTLVGRHFVRAAHGGLEDGVALFANKIKSELAIAMVLTGAQRVSDINRKMIVIPPEYLA
;
A
#
# COMPACT_ATOMS: atom_id res chain seq x y z
N GLU A 1 18.90 -13.34 3.97
CA GLU A 1 17.90 -12.47 3.32
C GLU A 1 17.00 -11.74 4.33
N MET A 2 16.46 -12.46 5.31
CA MET A 2 15.66 -11.83 6.38
C MET A 2 16.46 -10.81 7.19
N CYS A 3 17.72 -11.11 7.48
CA CYS A 3 18.60 -10.18 8.19
C CYS A 3 18.88 -8.90 7.39
N ILE A 4 19.04 -9.00 6.08
CA ILE A 4 19.19 -7.83 5.19
C ILE A 4 17.94 -6.97 5.27
N ARG A 5 16.76 -7.56 5.18
CA ARG A 5 15.48 -6.85 5.25
C ARG A 5 15.27 -6.13 6.57
N ASP A 6 15.64 -6.76 7.68
CA ASP A 6 15.53 -6.16 9.02
C ASP A 6 16.49 -4.98 9.21
N SER A 7 17.56 -4.93 8.44
CA SER A 7 18.59 -3.88 8.52
C SER A 7 18.42 -2.76 7.48
N THR A 8 17.35 -2.81 6.67
CA THR A 8 17.07 -1.80 5.65
C THR A 8 15.90 -0.91 6.06
N PRO A 9 15.79 0.31 5.50
CA PRO A 9 14.61 1.14 5.67
C PRO A 9 13.33 0.42 5.20
N GLY A 10 12.20 0.73 5.83
CA GLY A 10 10.90 0.23 5.39
C GLY A 10 10.56 0.69 3.96
N THR A 11 9.78 -0.11 3.26
CA THR A 11 9.40 0.17 1.85
C THR A 11 8.67 1.49 1.68
N ALA A 12 7.84 1.88 2.65
CA ALA A 12 7.15 3.17 2.65
C ALA A 12 8.14 4.35 2.70
N ALA A 13 9.24 4.21 3.44
CA ALA A 13 10.25 5.25 3.59
C ALA A 13 11.04 5.52 2.31
N VAL A 14 11.26 4.51 1.48
CA VAL A 14 12.05 4.64 0.25
C VAL A 14 11.19 4.88 -0.99
N LEU A 15 9.92 4.55 -0.94
CA LEU A 15 9.01 4.60 -2.09
C LEU A 15 8.93 5.99 -2.73
N PRO A 16 8.79 7.12 -2.01
CA PRO A 16 8.71 8.43 -2.64
C PRO A 16 9.92 8.75 -3.51
N ARG A 17 11.13 8.46 -3.02
CA ARG A 17 12.37 8.70 -3.76
C ARG A 17 12.49 7.80 -5.00
N ILE A 18 12.07 6.55 -4.88
CA ILE A 18 12.01 5.62 -6.01
C ILE A 18 11.01 6.09 -7.05
N ALA A 19 9.82 6.49 -6.62
CA ALA A 19 8.78 6.99 -7.52
C ALA A 19 9.24 8.24 -8.29
N ASP A 20 9.90 9.17 -7.62
CA ASP A 20 10.45 10.37 -8.23
C ASP A 20 11.57 10.04 -9.23
N LYS A 21 12.44 9.08 -8.90
CA LYS A 21 13.52 8.65 -9.80
C LYS A 21 13.01 7.90 -11.02
N VAL A 22 11.99 7.05 -10.84
CA VAL A 22 11.34 6.31 -11.93
C VAL A 22 10.57 7.26 -12.84
N ASN A 23 9.87 8.23 -12.27
CA ASN A 23 9.15 9.29 -13.00
C ASN A 23 8.27 8.74 -14.15
N GLY A 24 7.45 7.74 -13.85
CA GLY A 24 6.51 7.16 -14.80
C GLY A 24 7.11 6.22 -15.87
N ARG A 25 8.42 5.97 -15.85
CA ARG A 25 9.09 5.10 -16.85
C ARG A 25 8.77 3.62 -16.71
N CYS A 26 8.31 3.21 -15.54
CA CYS A 26 7.83 1.84 -15.30
C CYS A 26 6.75 1.81 -14.24
N TYR A 27 6.03 0.70 -14.20
CA TYR A 27 5.00 0.42 -13.21
C TYR A 27 5.65 0.07 -11.86
N ILE A 28 5.21 0.72 -10.79
CA ILE A 28 5.75 0.49 -9.44
C ILE A 28 4.75 -0.32 -8.64
N MET A 29 5.16 -1.50 -8.24
CA MET A 29 4.46 -2.34 -7.27
C MET A 29 5.22 -2.31 -5.96
N VAL A 30 4.50 -2.18 -4.84
CA VAL A 30 5.10 -2.12 -3.50
C VAL A 30 4.60 -3.27 -2.64
N ASP A 31 5.51 -3.86 -1.89
CA ASP A 31 5.22 -4.85 -0.85
C ASP A 31 5.71 -4.30 0.51
N GLY A 32 5.06 -4.67 1.58
CA GLY A 32 5.47 -4.30 2.93
C GLY A 32 4.30 -4.14 3.90
N THR A 33 3.89 -5.22 4.52
CA THR A 33 2.91 -5.25 5.63
C THR A 33 1.61 -4.47 5.34
N VAL A 34 1.02 -4.71 4.20
CA VAL A 34 -0.30 -4.17 3.86
C VAL A 34 -1.36 -5.02 4.55
N ALA A 35 -2.03 -4.45 5.54
CA ALA A 35 -3.04 -5.13 6.35
C ALA A 35 -4.44 -4.53 6.21
N ARG A 36 -4.53 -3.27 5.77
CA ARG A 36 -5.76 -2.48 5.73
C ARG A 36 -5.87 -1.71 4.42
N GLY A 37 -7.10 -1.31 4.08
CA GLY A 37 -7.33 -0.44 2.93
C GLY A 37 -6.65 0.94 3.06
N THR A 38 -6.50 1.45 4.28
CA THR A 38 -5.75 2.68 4.54
C THR A 38 -4.26 2.55 4.22
N ASP A 39 -3.66 1.37 4.43
CA ASP A 39 -2.27 1.12 4.05
C ASP A 39 -2.12 1.14 2.52
N VAL A 40 -3.10 0.58 1.80
CA VAL A 40 -3.16 0.64 0.34
C VAL A 40 -3.19 2.08 -0.14
N GLU A 41 -4.06 2.91 0.43
CA GLU A 41 -4.16 4.33 0.07
C GLU A 41 -2.83 5.07 0.29
N LYS A 42 -2.18 4.82 1.43
CA LYS A 42 -0.88 5.45 1.74
C LYS A 42 0.19 5.08 0.71
N TYR A 43 0.29 3.81 0.33
CA TYR A 43 1.26 3.38 -0.68
C TYR A 43 0.95 3.96 -2.06
N LEU A 44 -0.32 4.02 -2.45
CA LEU A 44 -0.72 4.67 -3.69
C LEU A 44 -0.39 6.17 -3.67
N ALA A 45 -0.64 6.84 -2.56
CA ALA A 45 -0.32 8.25 -2.38
C ALA A 45 1.20 8.52 -2.44
N LEU A 46 2.04 7.59 -1.96
CA LEU A 46 3.49 7.68 -2.04
C LEU A 46 4.07 7.44 -3.43
N GLY A 47 3.28 6.94 -4.37
CA GLY A 47 3.66 6.81 -5.76
C GLY A 47 3.64 5.41 -6.36
N ALA A 48 3.14 4.41 -5.64
CA ALA A 48 2.91 3.09 -6.19
C ALA A 48 1.63 3.05 -7.04
N GLN A 49 1.57 2.17 -8.02
CA GLN A 49 0.36 1.86 -8.78
C GLN A 49 -0.35 0.61 -8.26
N CYS A 50 0.37 -0.25 -7.54
CA CYS A 50 -0.17 -1.50 -7.01
C CYS A 50 0.50 -1.85 -5.69
N THR A 51 -0.24 -2.50 -4.80
CA THR A 51 0.28 -3.04 -3.54
C THR A 51 0.17 -4.56 -3.53
N LEU A 52 1.16 -5.21 -2.92
CA LEU A 52 1.17 -6.66 -2.72
C LEU A 52 0.75 -6.98 -1.29
N VAL A 53 -0.10 -7.97 -1.14
CA VAL A 53 -0.58 -8.45 0.15
C VAL A 53 -0.33 -9.95 0.24
N GLY A 54 0.60 -10.36 1.09
CA GLY A 54 1.00 -11.76 1.21
C GLY A 54 0.42 -12.44 2.44
N ARG A 55 1.07 -12.28 3.59
CA ARG A 55 0.79 -13.04 4.83
C ARG A 55 -0.65 -12.95 5.31
N HIS A 56 -1.31 -11.83 5.13
CA HIS A 56 -2.70 -11.67 5.55
C HIS A 56 -3.66 -12.52 4.70
N PHE A 57 -3.42 -12.66 3.41
CA PHE A 57 -4.17 -13.59 2.56
C PHE A 57 -3.90 -15.05 2.89
N VAL A 58 -2.65 -15.39 3.24
CA VAL A 58 -2.32 -16.74 3.72
C VAL A 58 -3.10 -17.07 5.00
N ARG A 59 -3.15 -16.15 5.94
CA ARG A 59 -3.95 -16.33 7.18
C ARG A 59 -5.45 -16.47 6.87
N ALA A 60 -5.97 -15.66 5.98
CA ALA A 60 -7.37 -15.72 5.58
C ALA A 60 -7.71 -17.06 4.92
N ALA A 61 -6.83 -17.57 4.06
CA ALA A 61 -6.98 -18.88 3.43
C ALA A 61 -6.96 -20.03 4.46
N HIS A 62 -6.04 -19.97 5.42
CA HIS A 62 -5.98 -20.98 6.49
C HIS A 62 -7.18 -20.91 7.45
N GLY A 63 -7.70 -19.71 7.71
CA GLY A 63 -8.82 -19.52 8.64
C GLY A 63 -10.19 -19.81 8.06
N GLY A 64 -10.40 -19.59 6.78
CA GLY A 64 -11.72 -19.68 6.17
C GLY A 64 -11.74 -20.13 4.71
N LEU A 65 -10.64 -20.71 4.22
CA LEU A 65 -10.51 -21.17 2.83
C LEU A 65 -10.93 -20.08 1.83
N GLU A 66 -11.70 -20.43 0.83
CA GLU A 66 -12.18 -19.51 -0.20
C GLU A 66 -12.99 -18.35 0.39
N ASP A 67 -13.90 -18.65 1.31
CA ASP A 67 -14.73 -17.65 1.98
C ASP A 67 -13.89 -16.68 2.81
N GLY A 68 -12.85 -17.17 3.48
CA GLY A 68 -11.92 -16.35 4.24
C GLY A 68 -11.15 -15.38 3.36
N VAL A 69 -10.68 -15.83 2.20
CA VAL A 69 -9.99 -14.99 1.22
C VAL A 69 -10.92 -13.92 0.66
N ALA A 70 -12.14 -14.31 0.27
CA ALA A 70 -13.15 -13.37 -0.24
C ALA A 70 -13.53 -12.31 0.81
N LEU A 71 -13.72 -12.72 2.05
CA LEU A 71 -14.02 -11.81 3.17
C LEU A 71 -12.90 -10.80 3.38
N PHE A 72 -11.64 -11.24 3.38
CA PHE A 72 -10.50 -10.36 3.57
C PHE A 72 -10.32 -9.39 2.40
N ALA A 73 -10.48 -9.86 1.15
CA ALA A 73 -10.42 -9.02 -0.04
C ALA A 73 -11.50 -7.92 -0.01
N ASN A 74 -12.74 -8.29 0.34
CA ASN A 74 -13.83 -7.34 0.47
C ASN A 74 -13.60 -6.33 1.61
N LYS A 75 -13.01 -6.76 2.71
CA LYS A 75 -12.62 -5.88 3.82
C LYS A 75 -11.63 -4.82 3.36
N ILE A 76 -10.53 -5.20 2.71
CA ILE A 76 -9.53 -4.27 2.17
C ILE A 76 -10.18 -3.29 1.19
N LYS A 77 -11.01 -3.78 0.28
CA LYS A 77 -11.72 -2.95 -0.70
C LYS A 77 -12.64 -1.93 -0.04
N SER A 78 -13.40 -2.35 0.96
CA SER A 78 -14.31 -1.48 1.71
C SER A 78 -13.56 -0.40 2.50
N GLU A 79 -12.48 -0.79 3.18
CA GLU A 79 -11.65 0.16 3.93
C GLU A 79 -10.98 1.19 3.01
N LEU A 80 -10.50 0.76 1.83
CA LEU A 80 -9.94 1.67 0.83
C LEU A 80 -11.00 2.65 0.34
N ALA A 81 -12.22 2.17 0.04
CA ALA A 81 -13.31 3.04 -0.40
C ALA A 81 -13.67 4.10 0.66
N ILE A 82 -13.71 3.71 1.94
CA ILE A 82 -13.96 4.64 3.04
C ILE A 82 -12.82 5.67 3.13
N ALA A 83 -11.58 5.24 3.06
CA ALA A 83 -10.43 6.13 3.11
C ALA A 83 -10.45 7.14 1.95
N MET A 84 -10.77 6.69 0.74
CA MET A 84 -10.93 7.56 -0.43
C MET A 84 -12.04 8.61 -0.25
N VAL A 85 -13.16 8.23 0.34
CA VAL A 85 -14.23 9.19 0.66
C VAL A 85 -13.75 10.25 1.64
N LEU A 86 -13.04 9.83 2.69
CA LEU A 86 -12.54 10.74 3.72
C LEU A 86 -11.46 11.70 3.20
N THR A 87 -10.66 11.27 2.23
CA THR A 87 -9.60 12.08 1.63
C THR A 87 -10.04 12.84 0.38
N GLY A 88 -11.26 12.56 -0.12
CA GLY A 88 -11.83 13.24 -1.28
C GLY A 88 -11.41 12.67 -2.64
N ALA A 89 -10.87 11.46 -2.68
CA ALA A 89 -10.52 10.77 -3.92
C ALA A 89 -11.75 10.09 -4.52
N GLN A 90 -12.15 10.46 -5.72
CA GLN A 90 -13.25 9.81 -6.43
C GLN A 90 -12.79 8.55 -7.18
N ARG A 91 -11.54 8.51 -7.60
CA ARG A 91 -10.91 7.41 -8.33
C ARG A 91 -9.58 7.07 -7.67
N VAL A 92 -9.11 5.86 -7.85
CA VAL A 92 -7.77 5.44 -7.40
C VAL A 92 -6.67 6.35 -7.99
N SER A 93 -6.84 6.79 -9.23
CA SER A 93 -5.91 7.72 -9.90
C SER A 93 -5.86 9.13 -9.28
N ASP A 94 -6.85 9.50 -8.47
CA ASP A 94 -6.88 10.80 -7.80
C ASP A 94 -6.05 10.82 -6.51
N ILE A 95 -5.68 9.64 -6.00
CA ILE A 95 -4.89 9.50 -4.78
C ILE A 95 -3.49 10.08 -5.04
N ASN A 96 -3.07 11.01 -4.19
CA ASN A 96 -1.80 11.71 -4.34
C ASN A 96 -1.20 12.07 -2.96
N ARG A 97 0.06 12.51 -2.97
CA ARG A 97 0.82 12.84 -1.74
C ARG A 97 0.18 13.90 -0.85
N LYS A 98 -0.68 14.76 -1.40
CA LYS A 98 -1.34 15.81 -0.61
C LYS A 98 -2.42 15.27 0.33
N MET A 99 -2.86 14.04 0.11
CA MET A 99 -3.89 13.38 0.91
C MET A 99 -3.34 12.71 2.19
N ILE A 100 -2.02 12.63 2.33
CA ILE A 100 -1.35 11.99 3.46
C ILE A 100 -0.30 12.91 4.09
N VAL A 101 0.01 12.67 5.35
CA VAL A 101 1.16 13.29 6.01
C VAL A 101 2.39 12.42 5.77
N ILE A 102 3.38 12.98 5.10
CA ILE A 102 4.64 12.28 4.79
C ILE A 102 5.72 12.80 5.72
N PRO A 103 6.39 11.93 6.48
CA PRO A 103 7.53 12.36 7.30
C PRO A 103 8.62 12.99 6.41
N PRO A 104 9.22 14.12 6.83
CA PRO A 104 10.22 14.82 6.01
C PRO A 104 11.39 13.95 5.57
N GLU A 105 11.80 13.00 6.41
CA GLU A 105 12.87 12.06 6.12
C GLU A 105 12.60 11.13 4.94
N TYR A 106 11.34 10.93 4.57
CA TYR A 106 10.97 10.12 3.39
C TYR A 106 11.21 10.85 2.07
N LEU A 107 11.27 12.17 2.12
CA LEU A 107 11.47 13.03 0.96
C LEU A 107 12.93 13.49 0.79
N ALA A 108 13.74 13.24 1.81
CA ALA A 108 15.14 13.65 1.82
C ALA A 108 16.02 12.89 0.82
#